data_8e79da083df3739a7c1abd51bb5baa7a
#
_entry.id   8e79da083df3739a7c1abd51bb5baa7a
#
_cell.length_a   1.000
_cell.length_b   1.000
_cell.length_c   1.000
_cell.angle_alpha   90.00
_cell.angle_beta   90.00
_cell.angle_gamma   90.00
#
_symmetry.space_group_name_H-M   'P 1'
#
loop_
_entity.id
_entity.type
_entity.pdbx_description
1 polymer ?
#
loop_
_entity_poly.entity_id
_entity_poly.type
_entity_poly.pdbx_seq_one_letter_code
_entity_poly.pdbx_strand_id
1 'polypeptide(L)'
;KKEVKSITSSSGSANLYVTENGSYTVTLADTYGNVISKIIEVKKIDSKKPTVTLRSGSSTGADTVYNELTIAVLPEDTGGSGLAKVEYAWTNTAGTPSAWTPLSAAANGSYQAEYAATETSKTAKYLHVRVTDNAGNVSETVKSGPYYVIKKAVGAALPSITVTGNPSSWTKSATLTWKAAPGSGTGAGALAFVYTPKGIVTENMTGGSCTVTKNGVYEFMVTDKFGNSAATEVL
;
A
#
# COMPACT_ATOMS: atom_id res chain seq x y z
N LYS A 1 -41.18 -15.95 18.34
CA LYS A 1 -40.74 -17.17 19.07
C LYS A 1 -40.22 -18.14 18.01
N LYS A 2 -38.95 -18.47 18.03
CA LYS A 2 -38.39 -19.48 17.14
C LYS A 2 -38.41 -20.80 17.90
N GLU A 3 -39.19 -21.75 17.45
CA GLU A 3 -39.17 -23.11 17.98
C GLU A 3 -37.88 -23.77 17.48
N VAL A 4 -37.06 -24.24 18.41
CA VAL A 4 -35.73 -24.72 18.05
C VAL A 4 -35.73 -26.24 17.90
N LYS A 5 -36.35 -27.01 18.77
CA LYS A 5 -36.47 -28.46 18.67
C LYS A 5 -37.18 -29.03 19.91
N SER A 6 -38.01 -30.03 19.71
CA SER A 6 -38.49 -30.91 20.82
C SER A 6 -37.49 -32.04 21.01
N ILE A 7 -37.07 -32.28 22.24
CA ILE A 7 -36.18 -33.39 22.62
C ILE A 7 -36.91 -34.19 23.71
N THR A 8 -37.10 -35.47 23.46
CA THR A 8 -37.62 -36.40 24.46
C THR A 8 -36.44 -37.14 25.07
N SER A 9 -36.20 -36.95 26.37
CA SER A 9 -35.13 -37.62 27.08
C SER A 9 -35.66 -38.19 28.40
N SER A 10 -35.33 -39.44 28.68
CA SER A 10 -35.72 -40.10 29.92
C SER A 10 -34.77 -39.85 31.08
N SER A 11 -33.64 -39.20 30.84
CA SER A 11 -32.66 -38.87 31.86
C SER A 11 -31.72 -37.73 31.49
N GLY A 12 -31.43 -36.86 32.42
CA GLY A 12 -30.21 -36.17 32.61
C GLY A 12 -30.03 -34.84 31.88
N SER A 13 -29.54 -34.79 30.67
CA SER A 13 -29.20 -33.57 29.98
C SER A 13 -29.37 -33.65 28.46
N ALA A 14 -29.75 -32.55 27.85
CA ALA A 14 -29.81 -32.41 26.42
C ALA A 14 -29.11 -31.09 26.01
N ASN A 15 -28.35 -31.14 24.95
CA ASN A 15 -27.68 -29.97 24.39
C ASN A 15 -28.52 -29.39 23.24
N LEU A 16 -28.74 -28.08 23.32
CA LEU A 16 -29.37 -27.33 22.26
C LEU A 16 -28.35 -26.33 21.70
N TYR A 17 -28.06 -26.42 20.41
CA TYR A 17 -27.17 -25.50 19.71
C TYR A 17 -27.99 -24.39 19.06
N VAL A 18 -27.63 -23.16 19.36
CA VAL A 18 -28.24 -21.97 18.79
C VAL A 18 -27.17 -21.20 18.01
N THR A 19 -27.55 -20.61 16.89
CA THR A 19 -26.65 -19.91 15.93
C THR A 19 -26.93 -18.41 15.84
N GLU A 20 -27.90 -17.93 16.61
CA GLU A 20 -28.32 -16.51 16.58
C GLU A 20 -28.53 -16.01 18.01
N ASN A 21 -28.31 -14.72 18.22
CA ASN A 21 -28.65 -14.04 19.45
C ASN A 21 -30.18 -14.00 19.61
N GLY A 22 -30.65 -14.08 20.84
CA GLY A 22 -32.09 -14.00 21.13
C GLY A 22 -32.48 -14.61 22.46
N SER A 23 -33.76 -14.52 22.76
CA SER A 23 -34.39 -15.13 23.94
C SER A 23 -34.90 -16.52 23.57
N TYR A 24 -34.38 -17.54 24.20
CA TYR A 24 -34.75 -18.93 24.02
C TYR A 24 -35.52 -19.44 25.24
N THR A 25 -36.73 -19.91 25.01
CA THR A 25 -37.51 -20.52 26.09
C THR A 25 -37.30 -22.02 26.08
N VAL A 26 -36.74 -22.54 27.15
CA VAL A 26 -36.67 -24.00 27.39
C VAL A 26 -37.88 -24.41 28.26
N THR A 27 -38.66 -25.32 27.76
CA THR A 27 -39.85 -25.84 28.44
C THR A 27 -39.65 -27.32 28.69
N LEU A 28 -39.85 -27.74 29.92
CA LEU A 28 -39.88 -29.14 30.35
C LEU A 28 -41.31 -29.50 30.67
N ALA A 29 -41.77 -30.63 30.16
CA ALA A 29 -43.07 -31.20 30.48
C ALA A 29 -42.86 -32.63 30.97
N ASP A 30 -43.55 -33.01 32.05
CA ASP A 30 -43.59 -34.39 32.51
C ASP A 30 -44.72 -35.19 31.79
N THR A 31 -44.77 -36.46 32.02
CA THR A 31 -45.77 -37.36 31.45
C THR A 31 -47.19 -37.09 31.95
N TYR A 32 -47.36 -36.34 33.04
CA TYR A 32 -48.63 -35.92 33.60
C TYR A 32 -49.13 -34.57 33.12
N GLY A 33 -48.30 -33.90 32.23
CA GLY A 33 -48.63 -32.59 31.64
C GLY A 33 -48.24 -31.41 32.50
N ASN A 34 -47.48 -31.59 33.57
CA ASN A 34 -46.92 -30.47 34.32
C ASN A 34 -45.78 -29.82 33.49
N VAL A 35 -45.74 -28.49 33.47
CA VAL A 35 -44.84 -27.73 32.65
C VAL A 35 -44.06 -26.71 33.47
N ILE A 36 -42.73 -26.65 33.25
CA ILE A 36 -41.89 -25.60 33.76
C ILE A 36 -41.12 -24.97 32.56
N SER A 37 -40.99 -23.66 32.56
CA SER A 37 -40.27 -22.94 31.51
C SER A 37 -39.21 -22.01 32.08
N LYS A 38 -38.09 -21.91 31.38
CA LYS A 38 -37.00 -20.97 31.67
C LYS A 38 -36.60 -20.24 30.40
N ILE A 39 -36.40 -18.90 30.50
CA ILE A 39 -35.91 -18.09 29.43
C ILE A 39 -34.39 -17.99 29.58
N ILE A 40 -33.67 -18.18 28.47
CA ILE A 40 -32.22 -18.03 28.35
C ILE A 40 -31.97 -16.96 27.31
N GLU A 41 -31.27 -15.90 27.72
CA GLU A 41 -30.82 -14.83 26.84
C GLU A 41 -29.43 -15.15 26.27
N VAL A 42 -29.34 -15.29 24.95
CA VAL A 42 -28.08 -15.48 24.22
C VAL A 42 -27.77 -14.18 23.51
N LYS A 43 -26.61 -13.57 23.81
CA LYS A 43 -26.25 -12.23 23.35
C LYS A 43 -24.85 -12.11 22.72
N LYS A 44 -24.10 -13.22 22.67
CA LYS A 44 -22.67 -13.17 22.26
C LYS A 44 -22.37 -14.15 21.12
N ILE A 45 -23.32 -14.33 20.21
CA ILE A 45 -23.06 -15.02 18.94
C ILE A 45 -22.79 -13.96 17.89
N ASP A 46 -21.63 -14.06 17.26
CA ASP A 46 -21.24 -13.26 16.12
C ASP A 46 -20.81 -14.18 14.97
N SER A 47 -21.52 -14.13 13.88
CA SER A 47 -21.25 -14.88 12.65
C SER A 47 -20.92 -13.99 11.46
N LYS A 48 -20.81 -12.68 11.68
CA LYS A 48 -20.49 -11.72 10.63
C LYS A 48 -18.98 -11.57 10.50
N LYS A 49 -18.49 -11.66 9.28
CA LYS A 49 -17.09 -11.36 8.99
C LYS A 49 -16.83 -9.88 9.14
N PRO A 50 -15.69 -9.48 9.74
CA PRO A 50 -15.24 -8.09 9.68
C PRO A 50 -14.91 -7.67 8.25
N THR A 51 -14.82 -6.37 8.03
CA THR A 51 -14.43 -5.77 6.75
C THR A 51 -13.17 -4.93 6.92
N VAL A 52 -12.50 -4.63 5.82
CA VAL A 52 -11.34 -3.74 5.83
C VAL A 52 -11.32 -2.91 4.56
N THR A 53 -11.03 -1.61 4.73
CA THR A 53 -10.82 -0.67 3.63
C THR A 53 -9.40 -0.14 3.67
N LEU A 54 -8.76 0.01 2.51
CA LEU A 54 -7.42 0.58 2.38
C LEU A 54 -7.52 1.97 1.77
N ARG A 55 -6.82 2.94 2.37
CA ARG A 55 -6.71 4.30 1.85
C ARG A 55 -5.24 4.67 1.70
N SER A 56 -4.85 4.98 0.50
CA SER A 56 -3.53 5.54 0.18
C SER A 56 -3.69 7.04 -0.04
N GLY A 57 -2.80 7.83 0.54
CA GLY A 57 -2.63 9.25 0.20
C GLY A 57 -1.99 9.46 -1.17
N SER A 58 -1.53 8.39 -1.79
CA SER A 58 -0.82 8.40 -3.07
C SER A 58 -1.56 7.53 -4.09
N SER A 59 -1.57 7.96 -5.35
CA SER A 59 -2.20 7.20 -6.44
C SER A 59 -1.41 5.91 -6.73
N THR A 60 -2.13 4.83 -7.02
CA THR A 60 -1.56 3.61 -7.59
C THR A 60 -1.28 3.84 -9.07
N GLY A 61 -0.13 3.40 -9.57
CA GLY A 61 0.17 3.53 -11.00
C GLY A 61 1.61 3.18 -11.35
N ALA A 62 1.84 2.92 -12.63
CA ALA A 62 3.12 2.44 -13.15
C ALA A 62 4.31 3.39 -12.92
N ASP A 63 4.03 4.68 -12.75
CA ASP A 63 5.06 5.72 -12.68
C ASP A 63 5.33 6.27 -11.29
N THR A 64 4.59 5.78 -10.30
CA THR A 64 4.74 6.25 -8.91
C THR A 64 5.86 5.48 -8.22
N VAL A 65 6.85 6.20 -7.71
CA VAL A 65 8.02 5.66 -7.02
C VAL A 65 8.13 6.30 -5.64
N TYR A 66 8.32 5.48 -4.61
CA TYR A 66 8.36 5.92 -3.23
C TYR A 66 9.59 5.38 -2.50
N ASN A 67 10.18 6.17 -1.62
CA ASN A 67 11.14 5.69 -0.61
C ASN A 67 10.42 4.96 0.51
N GLU A 68 9.30 5.54 0.90
CA GLU A 68 8.43 5.03 1.96
C GLU A 68 7.00 5.11 1.47
N LEU A 69 6.22 4.12 1.80
CA LEU A 69 4.82 4.04 1.48
C LEU A 69 4.02 3.74 2.74
N THR A 70 3.06 4.57 3.04
CA THR A 70 2.14 4.39 4.17
C THR A 70 0.72 4.28 3.64
N ILE A 71 0.06 3.18 3.99
CA ILE A 71 -1.33 2.92 3.63
C ILE A 71 -2.16 2.84 4.91
N ALA A 72 -3.17 3.69 5.01
CA ALA A 72 -4.13 3.60 6.10
C ALA A 72 -5.01 2.36 5.93
N VAL A 73 -5.13 1.58 6.99
CA VAL A 73 -5.94 0.38 7.08
C VAL A 73 -7.12 0.68 7.99
N LEU A 74 -8.33 0.52 7.49
CA LEU A 74 -9.57 0.85 8.17
C LEU A 74 -10.38 -0.45 8.38
N PRO A 75 -10.08 -1.21 9.45
CA PRO A 75 -10.83 -2.41 9.79
C PRO A 75 -12.14 -2.03 10.48
N GLU A 76 -13.21 -2.79 10.21
CA GLU A 76 -14.51 -2.61 10.85
C GLU A 76 -15.12 -3.97 11.16
N ASP A 77 -15.60 -4.14 12.39
CA ASP A 77 -16.45 -5.26 12.78
C ASP A 77 -17.87 -4.77 13.04
N THR A 78 -18.81 -5.26 12.25
CA THR A 78 -20.24 -4.96 12.37
C THR A 78 -21.02 -6.06 13.08
N GLY A 79 -20.34 -7.15 13.46
CA GLY A 79 -20.93 -8.29 14.17
C GLY A 79 -21.08 -8.06 15.66
N GLY A 80 -20.23 -7.21 16.23
CA GLY A 80 -20.29 -6.79 17.61
C GLY A 80 -19.35 -7.54 18.56
N SER A 81 -18.60 -8.52 18.08
CA SER A 81 -17.58 -9.20 18.89
C SER A 81 -16.32 -8.34 19.07
N GLY A 82 -16.09 -7.38 18.17
CA GLY A 82 -14.92 -6.54 18.13
C GLY A 82 -13.72 -7.18 17.40
N LEU A 83 -12.73 -6.38 17.08
CA LEU A 83 -11.52 -6.83 16.36
C LEU A 83 -10.59 -7.61 17.28
N ALA A 84 -10.13 -8.78 16.83
CA ALA A 84 -9.12 -9.59 17.51
C ALA A 84 -7.72 -9.30 16.95
N LYS A 85 -7.56 -9.27 15.63
CA LYS A 85 -6.28 -8.98 14.98
C LYS A 85 -6.46 -8.41 13.59
N VAL A 86 -5.51 -7.57 13.20
CA VAL A 86 -5.29 -7.10 11.84
C VAL A 86 -3.96 -7.66 11.36
N GLU A 87 -3.91 -8.20 10.16
CA GLU A 87 -2.70 -8.79 9.58
C GLU A 87 -2.48 -8.25 8.18
N TYR A 88 -1.23 -8.04 7.82
CA TYR A 88 -0.86 -7.56 6.49
C TYR A 88 0.32 -8.34 5.91
N ALA A 89 0.49 -8.23 4.60
CA ALA A 89 1.66 -8.73 3.90
C ALA A 89 1.99 -7.84 2.69
N TRP A 90 3.28 -7.57 2.50
CA TRP A 90 3.79 -6.98 1.28
C TRP A 90 4.35 -8.07 0.36
N THR A 91 3.94 -8.05 -0.90
CA THR A 91 4.38 -9.03 -1.92
C THR A 91 4.83 -8.34 -3.19
N ASN A 92 5.65 -9.01 -4.00
CA ASN A 92 6.08 -8.52 -5.31
C ASN A 92 5.07 -8.85 -6.42
N THR A 93 4.10 -9.70 -6.13
CA THR A 93 3.07 -10.15 -7.06
C THR A 93 1.68 -9.98 -6.46
N ALA A 94 0.67 -9.96 -7.30
CA ALA A 94 -0.73 -9.84 -6.89
C ALA A 94 -1.31 -11.13 -6.27
N GLY A 95 -0.52 -12.20 -6.17
CA GLY A 95 -0.95 -13.51 -5.64
C GLY A 95 -1.16 -13.51 -4.14
N THR A 96 -1.72 -14.59 -3.62
CA THR A 96 -1.98 -14.76 -2.18
C THR A 96 -0.66 -14.82 -1.40
N PRO A 97 -0.53 -14.05 -0.29
CA PRO A 97 0.65 -14.13 0.57
C PRO A 97 0.82 -15.51 1.22
N SER A 98 2.06 -15.97 1.33
CA SER A 98 2.40 -17.18 2.07
C SER A 98 2.59 -16.96 3.56
N ALA A 99 2.86 -15.71 3.97
CA ALA A 99 3.06 -15.32 5.36
C ALA A 99 2.35 -14.00 5.65
N TRP A 100 1.95 -13.81 6.90
CA TRP A 100 1.23 -12.63 7.38
C TRP A 100 1.94 -12.04 8.58
N THR A 101 1.98 -10.72 8.66
CA THR A 101 2.56 -9.96 9.76
C THR A 101 1.44 -9.29 10.55
N PRO A 102 1.40 -9.40 11.88
CA PRO A 102 0.46 -8.64 12.70
C PRO A 102 0.64 -7.13 12.51
N LEU A 103 -0.46 -6.41 12.42
CA LEU A 103 -0.49 -4.96 12.38
C LEU A 103 -1.10 -4.42 13.67
N SER A 104 -0.31 -3.72 14.46
CA SER A 104 -0.77 -3.12 15.70
C SER A 104 -1.38 -1.74 15.44
N ALA A 105 -2.41 -1.40 16.22
CA ALA A 105 -2.93 -0.05 16.22
C ALA A 105 -1.91 0.92 16.83
N ALA A 106 -1.83 2.13 16.29
CA ALA A 106 -1.14 3.24 16.91
C ALA A 106 -1.88 3.70 18.19
N ALA A 107 -1.25 4.57 19.00
CA ALA A 107 -1.84 5.06 20.25
C ALA A 107 -3.20 5.76 20.09
N ASN A 108 -3.49 6.30 18.90
CA ASN A 108 -4.76 6.91 18.54
C ASN A 108 -5.80 5.92 17.96
N GLY A 109 -5.50 4.62 17.98
CA GLY A 109 -6.37 3.57 17.45
C GLY A 109 -6.31 3.37 15.93
N SER A 110 -5.50 4.14 15.19
CA SER A 110 -5.36 4.00 13.74
C SER A 110 -4.41 2.83 13.38
N TYR A 111 -4.64 2.21 12.22
CA TYR A 111 -3.75 1.20 11.65
C TYR A 111 -3.12 1.74 10.38
N GLN A 112 -1.82 1.54 10.25
CA GLN A 112 -1.05 1.96 9.07
C GLN A 112 -0.08 0.84 8.67
N ALA A 113 -0.17 0.40 7.42
CA ALA A 113 0.79 -0.53 6.84
C ALA A 113 1.89 0.27 6.15
N GLU A 114 3.11 0.16 6.66
CA GLU A 114 4.28 0.88 6.17
C GLU A 114 5.17 -0.04 5.34
N TYR A 115 5.81 0.54 4.34
CA TYR A 115 6.83 -0.12 3.54
C TYR A 115 8.00 0.84 3.31
N ALA A 116 9.17 0.52 3.85
CA ALA A 116 10.41 1.22 3.55
C ALA A 116 11.11 0.54 2.38
N ALA A 117 11.30 1.26 1.28
CA ALA A 117 11.94 0.71 0.09
C ALA A 117 13.42 0.39 0.36
N THR A 118 13.81 -0.84 0.04
CA THR A 118 15.20 -1.31 0.06
C THR A 118 15.72 -1.61 -1.35
N GLU A 119 14.84 -1.59 -2.34
CA GLU A 119 15.10 -1.96 -3.72
C GLU A 119 15.98 -0.91 -4.42
N THR A 120 16.97 -1.40 -5.13
CA THR A 120 17.86 -0.58 -5.98
C THR A 120 17.35 -0.43 -7.41
N SER A 121 16.21 -1.05 -7.72
CA SER A 121 15.51 -0.94 -9.01
C SER A 121 14.01 -0.83 -8.76
N LYS A 122 13.29 -0.18 -9.67
CA LYS A 122 11.83 -0.02 -9.62
C LYS A 122 11.15 -1.40 -9.52
N THR A 123 10.52 -1.67 -8.38
CA THR A 123 9.91 -2.97 -8.08
C THR A 123 8.45 -2.78 -7.70
N ALA A 124 7.57 -3.61 -8.25
CA ALA A 124 6.15 -3.61 -7.91
C ALA A 124 5.92 -4.22 -6.51
N LYS A 125 5.09 -3.57 -5.72
CA LYS A 125 4.64 -4.05 -4.40
C LYS A 125 3.13 -4.04 -4.32
N TYR A 126 2.61 -5.05 -3.66
CA TYR A 126 1.19 -5.21 -3.38
C TYR A 126 1.00 -5.36 -1.88
N LEU A 127 0.12 -4.55 -1.31
CA LEU A 127 -0.33 -4.71 0.07
C LEU A 127 -1.53 -5.64 0.10
N HIS A 128 -1.49 -6.64 0.95
CA HIS A 128 -2.62 -7.49 1.29
C HIS A 128 -2.95 -7.30 2.77
N VAL A 129 -4.23 -7.23 3.10
CA VAL A 129 -4.71 -7.08 4.49
C VAL A 129 -5.89 -8.01 4.72
N ARG A 130 -5.93 -8.62 5.89
CA ARG A 130 -7.08 -9.36 6.42
C ARG A 130 -7.28 -9.04 7.89
N VAL A 131 -8.49 -9.24 8.37
CA VAL A 131 -8.90 -8.93 9.73
C VAL A 131 -9.62 -10.14 10.32
N THR A 132 -9.39 -10.40 11.59
CA THR A 132 -10.11 -11.43 12.36
C THR A 132 -10.79 -10.76 13.55
N ASP A 133 -12.05 -11.08 13.82
CA ASP A 133 -12.80 -10.64 14.98
C ASP A 133 -12.60 -11.56 16.19
N ASN A 134 -13.16 -11.18 17.34
CA ASN A 134 -13.06 -11.98 18.58
C ASN A 134 -13.94 -13.25 18.56
N ALA A 135 -14.84 -13.39 17.60
CA ALA A 135 -15.61 -14.63 17.40
C ALA A 135 -14.89 -15.63 16.47
N GLY A 136 -13.77 -15.20 15.85
CA GLY A 136 -12.94 -16.00 14.95
C GLY A 136 -13.35 -15.90 13.47
N ASN A 137 -14.27 -14.99 13.11
CA ASN A 137 -14.59 -14.78 11.70
C ASN A 137 -13.46 -13.98 11.03
N VAL A 138 -13.09 -14.37 9.81
CA VAL A 138 -12.00 -13.74 9.03
C VAL A 138 -12.60 -13.01 7.83
N SER A 139 -12.15 -11.76 7.61
CA SER A 139 -12.55 -10.97 6.44
C SER A 139 -12.08 -11.60 5.13
N GLU A 140 -12.65 -11.16 4.03
CA GLU A 140 -11.99 -11.32 2.73
C GLU A 140 -10.63 -10.58 2.75
N THR A 141 -9.66 -11.12 1.99
CA THR A 141 -8.37 -10.43 1.83
C THR A 141 -8.54 -9.25 0.87
N VAL A 142 -8.29 -8.05 1.36
CA VAL A 142 -8.26 -6.84 0.53
C VAL A 142 -6.84 -6.59 0.05
N LYS A 143 -6.71 -6.24 -1.23
CA LYS A 143 -5.44 -5.99 -1.89
C LYS A 143 -5.41 -4.58 -2.48
N SER A 144 -4.25 -3.92 -2.39
CA SER A 144 -3.98 -2.63 -3.05
C SER A 144 -2.62 -2.67 -3.75
N GLY A 145 -2.46 -1.95 -4.83
CA GLY A 145 -1.26 -1.91 -5.67
C GLY A 145 -1.55 -2.25 -7.15
N PRO A 146 -0.54 -2.29 -8.04
CA PRO A 146 0.88 -2.19 -7.70
C PRO A 146 1.31 -0.78 -7.29
N TYR A 147 2.16 -0.72 -6.28
CA TYR A 147 2.96 0.46 -5.95
C TYR A 147 4.39 0.20 -6.41
N TYR A 148 4.93 1.09 -7.21
CA TYR A 148 6.31 0.96 -7.65
C TYR A 148 7.22 1.68 -6.69
N VAL A 149 8.09 0.92 -6.02
CA VAL A 149 9.01 1.42 -5.01
C VAL A 149 10.46 1.29 -5.46
N ILE A 150 11.24 2.27 -5.07
CA ILE A 150 12.69 2.26 -5.22
C ILE A 150 13.29 3.12 -4.11
N LYS A 151 14.39 2.67 -3.54
CA LYS A 151 15.12 3.43 -2.54
C LYS A 151 15.88 4.56 -3.21
N LYS A 152 15.45 5.81 -2.95
CA LYS A 152 16.25 6.98 -3.33
C LYS A 152 17.53 7.03 -2.50
N ALA A 153 18.59 7.47 -3.13
CA ALA A 153 19.84 7.77 -2.46
C ALA A 153 19.64 8.91 -1.46
N VAL A 154 19.84 8.63 -0.18
CA VAL A 154 19.94 9.67 0.85
C VAL A 154 21.42 10.01 1.00
N GLY A 155 21.79 11.27 0.76
CA GLY A 155 23.18 11.75 0.88
C GLY A 155 24.13 11.35 -0.25
N ALA A 156 23.61 10.76 -1.36
CA ALA A 156 24.41 10.61 -2.57
C ALA A 156 24.54 11.96 -3.29
N ALA A 157 25.68 12.20 -3.91
CA ALA A 157 25.80 13.34 -4.81
C ALA A 157 24.79 13.19 -5.97
N LEU A 158 24.05 14.26 -6.25
CA LEU A 158 23.11 14.31 -7.37
C LEU A 158 23.84 14.08 -8.70
N PRO A 159 23.16 13.62 -9.75
CA PRO A 159 23.70 13.67 -11.08
C PRO A 159 24.06 15.13 -11.43
N SER A 160 25.00 15.33 -12.31
CA SER A 160 25.45 16.66 -12.71
C SER A 160 25.30 16.84 -14.21
N ILE A 161 25.05 18.08 -14.62
CA ILE A 161 25.06 18.48 -16.01
C ILE A 161 25.81 19.85 -16.16
N THR A 162 26.66 19.93 -17.13
CA THR A 162 27.36 21.16 -17.49
C THR A 162 27.15 21.47 -18.96
N VAL A 163 27.01 22.73 -19.30
CA VAL A 163 26.81 23.18 -20.66
C VAL A 163 27.85 24.25 -21.01
N THR A 164 28.39 24.17 -22.22
CA THR A 164 29.34 25.09 -22.78
C THR A 164 28.91 25.51 -24.19
N GLY A 165 29.58 26.52 -24.76
CA GLY A 165 29.31 26.96 -26.12
C GLY A 165 28.38 28.19 -26.24
N ASN A 166 28.10 28.85 -25.10
CA ASN A 166 27.44 30.16 -25.14
C ASN A 166 28.40 31.17 -25.76
N PRO A 167 28.02 31.81 -26.89
CA PRO A 167 28.92 32.70 -27.60
C PRO A 167 29.11 34.04 -26.85
N SER A 168 30.34 34.54 -26.81
CA SER A 168 30.65 35.85 -26.22
C SER A 168 30.52 36.99 -27.24
N SER A 169 30.26 36.70 -28.50
CA SER A 169 30.10 37.65 -29.60
C SER A 169 28.92 37.29 -30.48
N TRP A 170 28.43 38.25 -31.27
CA TRP A 170 27.29 38.04 -32.18
C TRP A 170 27.55 36.94 -33.20
N THR A 171 26.67 35.96 -33.26
CA THR A 171 26.69 34.86 -34.23
C THR A 171 25.27 34.59 -34.78
N LYS A 172 25.20 33.89 -35.92
CA LYS A 172 23.92 33.46 -36.49
C LYS A 172 23.32 32.23 -35.78
N SER A 173 24.15 31.48 -35.08
CA SER A 173 23.78 30.29 -34.33
C SER A 173 24.83 29.96 -33.31
N ALA A 174 24.46 29.28 -32.24
CA ALA A 174 25.38 28.76 -31.24
C ALA A 174 25.21 27.24 -31.12
N THR A 175 26.35 26.55 -30.94
CA THR A 175 26.32 25.10 -30.60
C THR A 175 26.59 24.95 -29.13
N LEU A 176 25.54 24.60 -28.39
CA LEU A 176 25.61 24.28 -26.95
C LEU A 176 26.04 22.83 -26.81
N THR A 177 27.14 22.59 -26.11
CA THR A 177 27.68 21.27 -25.82
C THR A 177 27.44 20.95 -24.35
N TRP A 178 26.81 19.82 -24.06
CA TRP A 178 26.53 19.41 -22.70
C TRP A 178 27.29 18.13 -22.34
N LYS A 179 27.62 18.00 -21.04
CA LYS A 179 28.14 16.78 -20.42
C LYS A 179 27.32 16.49 -19.17
N ALA A 180 26.88 15.24 -19.02
CA ALA A 180 26.16 14.75 -17.85
C ALA A 180 26.96 13.62 -17.20
N ALA A 181 26.92 13.57 -15.88
CA ALA A 181 27.52 12.49 -15.12
C ALA A 181 26.56 11.99 -14.03
N PRO A 182 26.56 10.69 -13.74
CA PRO A 182 25.82 10.17 -12.59
C PRO A 182 26.37 10.78 -11.31
N GLY A 183 25.54 10.83 -10.28
CA GLY A 183 25.98 11.15 -8.93
C GLY A 183 26.98 10.12 -8.41
N SER A 184 27.57 10.37 -7.25
CA SER A 184 28.51 9.46 -6.58
C SER A 184 27.98 9.05 -5.20
N GLY A 185 28.44 7.91 -4.70
CA GLY A 185 28.06 7.38 -3.39
C GLY A 185 27.03 6.26 -3.43
N THR A 186 26.75 5.71 -2.27
CA THR A 186 25.77 4.62 -2.12
C THR A 186 24.39 5.11 -2.50
N GLY A 187 23.81 4.54 -3.54
CA GLY A 187 22.49 4.90 -4.04
C GLY A 187 22.48 5.99 -5.11
N ALA A 188 23.63 6.39 -5.65
CA ALA A 188 23.67 7.15 -6.89
C ALA A 188 23.20 6.27 -8.05
N GLY A 189 22.21 6.74 -8.81
CA GLY A 189 21.66 6.04 -9.96
C GLY A 189 22.46 6.24 -11.22
N ALA A 190 22.48 5.25 -12.10
CA ALA A 190 22.88 5.47 -13.48
C ALA A 190 21.94 6.49 -14.13
N LEU A 191 22.44 7.26 -15.11
CA LEU A 191 21.62 8.23 -15.83
C LEU A 191 20.44 7.55 -16.52
N ALA A 192 19.25 8.16 -16.42
CA ALA A 192 18.02 7.70 -17.05
C ALA A 192 17.75 8.43 -18.36
N PHE A 193 17.87 9.77 -18.34
CA PHE A 193 17.74 10.61 -19.53
C PHE A 193 18.34 11.99 -19.28
N VAL A 194 18.60 12.72 -20.37
CA VAL A 194 18.94 14.14 -20.36
C VAL A 194 17.88 14.89 -21.18
N TYR A 195 17.25 15.88 -20.54
CA TYR A 195 16.40 16.84 -21.24
C TYR A 195 17.26 17.96 -21.83
N THR A 196 17.02 18.29 -23.10
CA THR A 196 17.72 19.37 -23.82
C THR A 196 16.68 20.27 -24.50
N PRO A 197 17.06 21.46 -24.98
CA PRO A 197 16.16 22.32 -25.76
C PRO A 197 15.55 21.67 -27.01
N LYS A 198 16.08 20.52 -27.45
CA LYS A 198 15.57 19.73 -28.58
C LYS A 198 14.81 18.47 -28.16
N GLY A 199 14.61 18.26 -26.88
CA GLY A 199 13.88 17.14 -26.34
C GLY A 199 14.75 16.21 -25.48
N ILE A 200 14.17 15.04 -25.16
CA ILE A 200 14.79 14.04 -24.28
C ILE A 200 15.80 13.20 -25.07
N VAL A 201 16.98 13.02 -24.49
CA VAL A 201 18.05 12.17 -25.00
C VAL A 201 18.21 10.96 -24.08
N THR A 202 18.04 9.76 -24.61
CA THR A 202 18.21 8.49 -23.90
C THR A 202 19.46 7.73 -24.37
N GLU A 203 19.95 8.00 -25.56
CA GLU A 203 21.18 7.46 -26.11
C GLU A 203 22.33 8.43 -25.86
N ASN A 204 23.55 7.89 -25.60
CA ASN A 204 24.75 8.67 -25.32
C ASN A 204 24.57 9.77 -24.25
N MET A 205 23.95 9.39 -23.15
CA MET A 205 23.48 10.28 -22.08
C MET A 205 24.59 11.05 -21.35
N THR A 206 25.85 10.72 -21.58
CA THR A 206 27.00 11.35 -20.92
C THR A 206 27.47 12.62 -21.63
N GLY A 207 26.97 12.91 -22.82
CA GLY A 207 27.33 14.13 -23.55
C GLY A 207 26.64 14.20 -24.90
N GLY A 208 26.61 15.42 -25.41
CA GLY A 208 26.01 15.72 -26.72
C GLY A 208 26.06 17.21 -27.03
N SER A 209 25.44 17.59 -28.13
CA SER A 209 25.33 18.99 -28.51
C SER A 209 23.98 19.30 -29.18
N CYS A 210 23.57 20.55 -29.09
CA CYS A 210 22.45 21.08 -29.84
C CYS A 210 22.76 22.48 -30.37
N THR A 211 22.30 22.78 -31.60
CA THR A 211 22.45 24.10 -32.20
C THR A 211 21.17 24.90 -31.98
N VAL A 212 21.33 26.11 -31.49
CA VAL A 212 20.28 27.11 -31.27
C VAL A 212 20.51 28.32 -32.18
N THR A 213 19.42 28.91 -32.67
CA THR A 213 19.45 30.02 -33.65
C THR A 213 18.69 31.26 -33.17
N LYS A 214 18.22 31.24 -31.93
CA LYS A 214 17.52 32.36 -31.29
C LYS A 214 18.14 32.67 -29.95
N ASN A 215 18.05 33.93 -29.53
CA ASN A 215 18.39 34.29 -28.16
C ASN A 215 17.30 33.79 -27.22
N GLY A 216 17.68 33.36 -26.03
CA GLY A 216 16.73 32.86 -24.99
C GLY A 216 17.47 32.12 -23.91
N VAL A 217 16.70 31.77 -22.89
CA VAL A 217 17.16 30.86 -21.81
C VAL A 217 16.96 29.42 -22.30
N TYR A 218 18.00 28.64 -22.25
CA TYR A 218 17.98 27.22 -22.63
C TYR A 218 18.26 26.36 -21.40
N GLU A 219 17.27 25.59 -20.99
CA GLU A 219 17.36 24.68 -19.86
C GLU A 219 17.86 23.31 -20.31
N PHE A 220 18.74 22.73 -19.50
CA PHE A 220 19.21 21.36 -19.58
C PHE A 220 19.03 20.68 -18.23
N MET A 221 18.49 19.48 -18.22
CA MET A 221 18.26 18.71 -17.00
C MET A 221 18.69 17.26 -17.20
N VAL A 222 19.38 16.71 -16.22
CA VAL A 222 19.71 15.29 -16.16
C VAL A 222 18.91 14.62 -15.04
N THR A 223 18.43 13.42 -15.29
CA THR A 223 17.72 12.60 -14.31
C THR A 223 18.35 11.22 -14.24
N ASP A 224 18.60 10.72 -13.05
CA ASP A 224 19.05 9.34 -12.83
C ASP A 224 17.87 8.36 -12.76
N LYS A 225 18.18 7.04 -12.70
CA LYS A 225 17.17 5.98 -12.60
C LYS A 225 16.40 5.97 -11.28
N PHE A 226 16.85 6.74 -10.28
CA PHE A 226 16.15 6.91 -9.01
C PHE A 226 15.29 8.19 -8.99
N GLY A 227 15.27 8.96 -10.09
CA GLY A 227 14.52 10.19 -10.21
C GLY A 227 15.20 11.41 -9.58
N ASN A 228 16.46 11.32 -9.17
CA ASN A 228 17.23 12.50 -8.78
C ASN A 228 17.59 13.31 -10.02
N SER A 229 17.49 14.63 -9.91
CA SER A 229 17.70 15.52 -11.06
C SER A 229 18.63 16.66 -10.70
N ALA A 230 19.34 17.14 -11.72
CA ALA A 230 20.07 18.42 -11.69
C ALA A 230 19.79 19.16 -12.99
N ALA A 231 19.67 20.47 -12.90
CA ALA A 231 19.43 21.35 -14.05
C ALA A 231 20.47 22.46 -14.12
N THR A 232 20.67 22.97 -15.31
CA THR A 232 21.45 24.18 -15.58
C THR A 232 20.79 24.95 -16.71
N GLU A 233 20.97 26.28 -16.70
CA GLU A 233 20.45 27.18 -17.72
C GLU A 233 21.63 27.86 -18.43
N VAL A 234 21.44 28.16 -19.71
CA VAL A 234 22.33 28.94 -20.55
C VAL A 234 21.54 30.10 -21.12
N LEU A 235 22.04 31.32 -20.89
CA LEU A 235 21.45 32.59 -21.37
C LEU A 235 22.05 33.00 -22.69
#